data_855f61144413633055cb416d0f62cd52
#
_entry.id   855f61144413633055cb416d0f62cd52
#
_cell.length_a   1.000
_cell.length_b   1.000
_cell.length_c   1.000
_cell.angle_alpha   90.00
_cell.angle_beta   90.00
_cell.angle_gamma   90.00
#
_symmetry.space_group_name_H-M   'P 1'
#
loop_
_entity.id
_entity.type
_entity.pdbx_description
1 polymer ?
#
loop_
_entity_poly.entity_id
_entity_poly.type
_entity_poly.pdbx_seq_one_letter_code
_entity_poly.pdbx_strand_id
1 'polypeptide(L)'
;MIFRILLTLMFLSVDYIPNNPKKRVVFSEDFEEPFLDINYWNYELGDGCPELCGWGNKELQHYTKSNIFIRNKNLVIKATRENNKFFSGRITTKDKVEFQYGTVEVRAKLPTGTGMWPAIWMLGHDIDENYWPSCGEIDIMEYVGKNPGEIHTTLHTTDSYGKSKNTKITNLDNIEQGFHVYTMHWDKDQIQFTIDNNIVYTFSPDNKNDSVWPFDKPFYLILNLAIGGHFGGFEVDNNVFPQEFIIDYIKVYDDTKD
;
A
#
# COMPACT_ATOMS: atom_id res chain seq x y z
N MET A 1 32.65 23.44 -67.76
CA MET A 1 33.03 22.90 -66.43
C MET A 1 32.10 23.57 -65.41
N ILE A 2 31.03 22.83 -64.96
CA ILE A 2 30.00 23.39 -64.10
C ILE A 2 30.22 22.80 -62.69
N PHE A 3 30.67 23.64 -61.77
CA PHE A 3 30.80 23.28 -60.34
C PHE A 3 29.41 23.22 -59.67
N ARG A 4 28.97 22.04 -59.24
CA ARG A 4 27.82 21.86 -58.33
C ARG A 4 28.28 21.99 -56.90
N ILE A 5 27.81 23.04 -56.22
CA ILE A 5 27.98 23.20 -54.78
C ILE A 5 26.89 22.35 -54.11
N LEU A 6 27.31 21.32 -53.35
CA LEU A 6 26.40 20.54 -52.50
C LEU A 6 26.25 21.26 -51.17
N LEU A 7 25.07 21.77 -50.89
CA LEU A 7 24.73 22.38 -49.60
C LEU A 7 24.21 21.26 -48.68
N THR A 8 25.03 20.87 -47.71
CA THR A 8 24.63 19.89 -46.67
C THR A 8 23.86 20.65 -45.57
N LEU A 9 22.54 20.47 -45.49
CA LEU A 9 21.74 20.93 -44.38
C LEU A 9 21.97 19.98 -43.19
N MET A 10 22.61 20.52 -42.14
CA MET A 10 22.70 19.88 -40.83
C MET A 10 21.40 20.14 -40.08
N PHE A 11 20.56 19.13 -39.92
CA PHE A 11 19.43 19.15 -39.01
C PHE A 11 19.95 18.94 -37.58
N LEU A 12 19.96 20.00 -36.77
CA LEU A 12 20.11 19.91 -35.33
C LEU A 12 18.78 19.38 -34.76
N SER A 13 18.74 18.13 -34.37
CA SER A 13 17.68 17.60 -33.53
C SER A 13 17.82 18.22 -32.14
N VAL A 14 16.90 19.08 -31.78
CA VAL A 14 16.76 19.54 -30.40
C VAL A 14 16.05 18.41 -29.69
N ASP A 15 16.79 17.63 -28.90
CA ASP A 15 16.21 16.65 -27.99
C ASP A 15 15.34 17.40 -26.97
N TYR A 16 14.03 17.30 -27.14
CA TYR A 16 13.06 17.76 -26.15
C TYR A 16 13.18 16.85 -24.93
N ILE A 17 13.90 17.31 -23.92
CA ILE A 17 13.88 16.70 -22.59
C ILE A 17 12.58 17.16 -21.94
N PRO A 18 11.59 16.29 -21.73
CA PRO A 18 10.39 16.69 -21.03
C PRO A 18 10.78 17.13 -19.62
N ASN A 19 10.47 18.38 -19.31
CA ASN A 19 10.67 18.97 -17.99
C ASN A 19 9.64 18.27 -17.06
N ASN A 20 10.00 17.11 -16.53
CA ASN A 20 9.17 16.40 -15.57
C ASN A 20 9.23 17.22 -14.28
N PRO A 21 8.14 17.83 -13.80
CA PRO A 21 8.17 18.60 -12.57
C PRO A 21 8.75 17.71 -11.47
N LYS A 22 9.77 18.20 -10.76
CA LYS A 22 10.34 17.45 -9.65
C LYS A 22 9.26 17.30 -8.60
N LYS A 23 8.76 16.07 -8.44
CA LYS A 23 7.83 15.73 -7.37
C LYS A 23 8.47 16.11 -6.03
N ARG A 24 7.79 16.88 -5.21
CA ARG A 24 8.27 17.27 -3.89
C ARG A 24 8.02 16.15 -2.91
N VAL A 25 9.06 15.55 -2.35
CA VAL A 25 8.93 14.57 -1.26
C VAL A 25 8.40 15.29 -0.02
N VAL A 26 7.27 14.86 0.52
CA VAL A 26 6.66 15.40 1.75
C VAL A 26 6.81 14.45 2.93
N PHE A 27 7.00 13.17 2.68
CA PHE A 27 7.34 12.17 3.67
C PHE A 27 8.24 11.10 3.05
N SER A 28 9.27 10.67 3.77
CA SER A 28 10.15 9.56 3.39
C SER A 28 10.52 8.76 4.62
N GLU A 29 10.40 7.44 4.50
CA GLU A 29 10.86 6.49 5.49
C GLU A 29 11.72 5.44 4.77
N ASP A 30 13.02 5.50 5.00
CA ASP A 30 14.03 4.63 4.39
C ASP A 30 14.60 3.63 5.41
N PHE A 31 14.02 3.57 6.61
CA PHE A 31 14.36 2.64 7.71
C PHE A 31 15.87 2.58 8.04
N GLU A 32 16.55 3.72 7.96
CA GLU A 32 18.00 3.84 8.23
C GLU A 32 18.31 3.63 9.72
N GLU A 33 17.41 4.02 10.61
CA GLU A 33 17.57 3.85 12.04
C GLU A 33 17.30 2.40 12.47
N PRO A 34 17.93 1.91 13.57
CA PRO A 34 17.79 0.52 14.00
C PRO A 34 16.44 0.20 14.67
N PHE A 35 15.57 1.16 14.79
CA PHE A 35 14.24 1.06 15.40
C PHE A 35 13.23 1.93 14.63
N LEU A 36 11.96 1.55 14.72
CA LEU A 36 10.87 2.28 14.13
C LEU A 36 10.71 3.65 14.80
N ASP A 37 10.66 4.72 14.02
CA ASP A 37 10.50 6.09 14.54
C ASP A 37 9.06 6.29 15.08
N ILE A 38 8.96 6.37 16.40
CA ILE A 38 7.68 6.57 17.07
C ILE A 38 7.08 7.97 16.89
N ASN A 39 7.80 8.93 16.29
CA ASN A 39 7.23 10.22 15.90
C ASN A 39 6.34 10.09 14.67
N TYR A 40 6.56 9.08 13.85
CA TYR A 40 5.77 8.83 12.64
C TYR A 40 4.85 7.63 12.77
N TRP A 41 5.21 6.63 13.61
CA TRP A 41 4.53 5.36 13.68
C TRP A 41 3.92 5.05 15.05
N ASN A 42 2.73 4.46 15.02
CA ASN A 42 2.10 3.80 16.15
C ASN A 42 2.16 2.29 15.95
N TYR A 43 2.29 1.55 17.05
CA TYR A 43 2.05 0.11 17.07
C TYR A 43 0.59 -0.15 17.45
N GLU A 44 -0.13 -0.89 16.62
CA GLU A 44 -1.42 -1.45 16.97
C GLU A 44 -1.21 -2.87 17.50
N LEU A 45 -1.72 -3.17 18.69
CA LEU A 45 -1.39 -4.37 19.44
C LEU A 45 -2.63 -5.20 19.77
N GLY A 46 -2.41 -6.51 20.01
CA GLY A 46 -3.48 -7.42 20.40
C GLY A 46 -4.22 -8.02 19.20
N ASP A 47 -5.43 -8.45 19.45
CA ASP A 47 -6.34 -9.07 18.48
C ASP A 47 -7.55 -8.19 18.13
N GLY A 48 -7.49 -6.91 18.53
CA GLY A 48 -8.55 -5.93 18.31
C GLY A 48 -9.68 -5.98 19.33
N CYS A 49 -9.68 -6.93 20.26
CA CYS A 49 -10.70 -7.01 21.29
C CYS A 49 -10.50 -5.94 22.40
N PRO A 50 -11.58 -5.45 23.01
CA PRO A 50 -12.98 -5.85 22.81
C PRO A 50 -13.69 -5.13 21.65
N GLU A 51 -13.16 -4.01 21.12
CA GLU A 51 -13.85 -3.12 20.20
C GLU A 51 -14.00 -3.73 18.80
N LEU A 52 -12.95 -4.41 18.32
CA LEU A 52 -12.90 -4.94 16.95
C LEU A 52 -12.23 -6.32 16.92
N CYS A 53 -12.79 -7.29 17.65
CA CYS A 53 -12.20 -8.62 17.78
C CYS A 53 -11.90 -9.29 16.44
N GLY A 54 -10.67 -9.85 16.30
CA GLY A 54 -10.15 -10.37 15.04
C GLY A 54 -10.01 -9.28 13.98
N TRP A 55 -9.80 -8.02 14.42
CA TRP A 55 -9.66 -6.84 13.57
C TRP A 55 -10.81 -6.68 12.55
N GLY A 56 -12.03 -7.08 12.95
CA GLY A 56 -13.24 -7.05 12.10
C GLY A 56 -13.32 -8.15 11.04
N ASN A 57 -12.25 -8.87 10.78
CA ASN A 57 -12.13 -9.85 9.70
C ASN A 57 -11.99 -11.31 10.18
N LYS A 58 -12.15 -11.55 11.49
CA LYS A 58 -11.84 -12.84 12.13
C LYS A 58 -10.40 -13.29 11.89
N GLU A 59 -9.47 -12.34 11.86
CA GLU A 59 -8.04 -12.60 11.79
C GLU A 59 -7.57 -13.39 13.02
N LEU A 60 -6.55 -14.19 12.85
CA LEU A 60 -6.13 -15.20 13.85
C LEU A 60 -4.95 -14.77 14.71
N GLN A 61 -4.21 -13.73 14.31
CA GLN A 61 -3.00 -13.29 14.99
C GLN A 61 -3.28 -12.30 16.13
N HIS A 62 -2.32 -12.27 17.07
CA HIS A 62 -2.09 -11.14 17.96
C HIS A 62 -0.96 -10.30 17.39
N TYR A 63 -1.18 -8.99 17.20
CA TYR A 63 -0.13 -8.06 16.82
C TYR A 63 0.73 -7.70 18.03
N THR A 64 2.05 -7.73 17.86
CA THR A 64 3.04 -7.45 18.91
C THR A 64 4.17 -6.59 18.41
N LYS A 65 4.80 -5.81 19.30
CA LYS A 65 5.99 -5.03 18.95
C LYS A 65 7.18 -5.91 18.54
N SER A 66 7.33 -7.10 19.14
CA SER A 66 8.44 -8.00 18.85
C SER A 66 8.41 -8.59 17.45
N ASN A 67 7.26 -8.53 16.78
CA ASN A 67 7.10 -8.96 15.40
C ASN A 67 7.37 -7.84 14.37
N ILE A 68 7.82 -6.66 14.85
CA ILE A 68 8.15 -5.49 14.01
C ILE A 68 9.54 -5.01 14.37
N PHE A 69 10.47 -5.03 13.44
CA PHE A 69 11.84 -4.61 13.66
C PHE A 69 12.52 -4.17 12.37
N ILE A 70 13.62 -3.43 12.50
CA ILE A 70 14.47 -3.03 11.38
C ILE A 70 15.60 -4.03 11.22
N ARG A 71 15.80 -4.49 9.98
CA ARG A 71 16.92 -5.38 9.60
C ARG A 71 17.43 -5.01 8.23
N ASN A 72 18.75 -4.73 8.13
CA ASN A 72 19.41 -4.33 6.90
C ASN A 72 18.71 -3.13 6.22
N LYS A 73 18.35 -2.12 7.00
CA LYS A 73 17.62 -0.93 6.53
C LYS A 73 16.28 -1.25 5.88
N ASN A 74 15.61 -2.28 6.32
CA ASN A 74 14.26 -2.63 5.92
C ASN A 74 13.39 -2.80 7.16
N LEU A 75 12.16 -2.34 7.08
CA LEU A 75 11.14 -2.71 8.05
C LEU A 75 10.74 -4.17 7.78
N VAL A 76 10.75 -4.99 8.83
CA VAL A 76 10.29 -6.37 8.79
C VAL A 76 9.08 -6.53 9.68
N ILE A 77 7.96 -6.94 9.10
CA ILE A 77 6.77 -7.41 9.81
C ILE A 77 6.77 -8.93 9.71
N LYS A 78 6.98 -9.59 10.85
CA LYS A 78 7.20 -11.05 10.90
C LYS A 78 5.99 -11.79 11.46
N ALA A 79 5.44 -12.69 10.68
CA ALA A 79 4.45 -13.66 11.13
C ALA A 79 5.14 -14.85 11.78
N THR A 80 4.75 -15.19 13.02
CA THR A 80 5.27 -16.35 13.76
C THR A 80 4.12 -17.19 14.30
N ARG A 81 4.41 -18.47 14.58
CA ARG A 81 3.51 -19.39 15.24
C ARG A 81 4.20 -20.01 16.46
N GLU A 82 3.63 -19.81 17.63
CA GLU A 82 4.14 -20.32 18.89
C GLU A 82 3.00 -20.91 19.74
N ASN A 83 3.15 -22.13 20.21
CA ASN A 83 2.15 -22.80 21.06
C ASN A 83 0.72 -22.73 20.47
N ASN A 84 0.57 -22.98 19.16
CA ASN A 84 -0.69 -22.91 18.42
C ASN A 84 -1.34 -21.51 18.37
N LYS A 85 -0.62 -20.46 18.71
CA LYS A 85 -1.05 -19.07 18.53
C LYS A 85 -0.24 -18.42 17.43
N PHE A 86 -0.86 -17.48 16.75
CA PHE A 86 -0.22 -16.70 15.70
C PHE A 86 0.11 -15.29 16.23
N PHE A 87 1.28 -14.80 15.86
CA PHE A 87 1.74 -13.45 16.18
C PHE A 87 2.22 -12.76 14.92
N SER A 88 2.00 -11.47 14.83
CA SER A 88 2.42 -10.66 13.70
C SER A 88 2.57 -9.20 14.09
N GLY A 89 2.64 -8.27 13.11
CA GLY A 89 2.76 -6.85 13.34
C GLY A 89 1.78 -6.01 12.52
N ARG A 90 1.40 -4.86 13.12
CA ARG A 90 0.62 -3.81 12.48
C ARG A 90 1.09 -2.46 13.00
N ILE A 91 1.34 -1.53 12.08
CA ILE A 91 1.73 -0.15 12.38
C ILE A 91 0.89 0.82 11.57
N THR A 92 0.74 2.03 12.10
CA THR A 92 -0.04 3.08 11.44
C THR A 92 0.58 4.45 11.69
N THR A 93 0.35 5.38 10.74
CA THR A 93 0.72 6.79 10.90
C THR A 93 -0.42 7.65 11.47
N LYS A 94 -1.52 7.06 11.96
CA LYS A 94 -2.68 7.77 12.50
C LYS A 94 -2.26 8.84 13.52
N ASP A 95 -2.82 10.05 13.40
CA ASP A 95 -2.56 11.21 14.26
C ASP A 95 -1.10 11.71 14.27
N LYS A 96 -0.28 11.25 13.30
CA LYS A 96 1.14 11.64 13.20
C LYS A 96 1.52 12.11 11.81
N VAL A 97 1.23 11.32 10.79
CA VAL A 97 1.49 11.66 9.39
C VAL A 97 0.29 11.28 8.55
N GLU A 98 -0.35 12.27 7.97
CA GLU A 98 -1.54 12.14 7.14
C GLU A 98 -1.35 12.90 5.85
N PHE A 99 -1.96 12.43 4.78
CA PHE A 99 -1.82 13.02 3.45
C PHE A 99 -3.20 13.22 2.84
N GLN A 100 -3.33 14.28 2.06
CA GLN A 100 -4.47 14.47 1.16
C GLN A 100 -3.90 14.73 -0.23
N TYR A 101 -4.20 13.84 -1.18
CA TYR A 101 -3.68 13.84 -2.54
C TYR A 101 -2.16 13.60 -2.65
N GLY A 102 -1.69 13.45 -3.88
CA GLY A 102 -0.29 13.18 -4.18
C GLY A 102 -0.02 11.72 -4.55
N THR A 103 1.22 11.32 -4.44
CA THR A 103 1.67 9.96 -4.74
C THR A 103 2.20 9.27 -3.49
N VAL A 104 1.68 8.11 -3.16
CA VAL A 104 2.23 7.20 -2.15
C VAL A 104 2.92 6.05 -2.87
N GLU A 105 4.20 5.84 -2.59
CA GLU A 105 5.03 4.79 -3.18
C GLU A 105 5.65 3.94 -2.08
N VAL A 106 5.43 2.64 -2.14
CA VAL A 106 5.98 1.67 -1.18
C VAL A 106 6.70 0.57 -1.94
N ARG A 107 7.96 0.33 -1.60
CA ARG A 107 8.73 -0.80 -2.13
C ARG A 107 8.75 -1.93 -1.11
N ALA A 108 8.17 -3.07 -1.46
CA ALA A 108 8.01 -4.17 -0.53
C ALA A 108 8.20 -5.54 -1.18
N LYS A 109 8.56 -6.53 -0.35
CA LYS A 109 8.63 -7.94 -0.68
C LYS A 109 7.58 -8.71 0.13
N LEU A 110 6.78 -9.50 -0.56
CA LEU A 110 5.67 -10.24 0.01
C LEU A 110 6.10 -11.50 0.76
N PRO A 111 5.39 -11.87 1.85
CA PRO A 111 5.43 -13.22 2.41
C PRO A 111 4.72 -14.21 1.47
N THR A 112 4.95 -15.49 1.66
CA THR A 112 4.30 -16.56 0.89
C THR A 112 3.61 -17.58 1.80
N GLY A 113 2.70 -18.35 1.21
CA GLY A 113 2.05 -19.47 1.89
C GLY A 113 0.63 -19.18 2.37
N THR A 114 -0.17 -20.24 2.37
CA THR A 114 -1.60 -20.18 2.72
C THR A 114 -1.81 -19.62 4.13
N GLY A 115 -2.67 -18.63 4.23
CA GLY A 115 -2.97 -17.91 5.46
C GLY A 115 -2.26 -16.57 5.61
N MET A 116 -1.24 -16.25 4.79
CA MET A 116 -0.60 -14.92 4.81
C MET A 116 -1.47 -13.89 4.11
N TRP A 117 -1.61 -12.71 4.73
CA TRP A 117 -2.36 -11.57 4.20
C TRP A 117 -1.66 -10.26 4.57
N PRO A 118 -0.58 -9.90 3.85
CA PRO A 118 0.02 -8.58 3.95
C PRO A 118 -0.84 -7.51 3.28
N ALA A 119 -0.83 -6.30 3.85
CA ALA A 119 -1.52 -5.15 3.27
C ALA A 119 -0.72 -3.84 3.41
N ILE A 120 -0.83 -3.01 2.39
CA ILE A 120 -0.44 -1.60 2.34
C ILE A 120 -1.72 -0.83 2.04
N TRP A 121 -2.23 -0.07 3.00
CA TRP A 121 -3.54 0.55 2.90
C TRP A 121 -3.69 1.82 3.72
N MET A 122 -4.77 2.54 3.54
CA MET A 122 -5.03 3.81 4.19
C MET A 122 -6.49 3.92 4.63
N LEU A 123 -6.71 4.62 5.75
CA LEU A 123 -8.04 5.00 6.23
C LEU A 123 -8.18 6.51 6.35
N GLY A 124 -9.40 7.02 6.18
CA GLY A 124 -9.72 8.43 6.41
C GLY A 124 -9.43 8.84 7.85
N HIS A 125 -8.83 10.03 8.02
CA HIS A 125 -8.40 10.55 9.33
C HIS A 125 -9.56 10.69 10.33
N ASP A 126 -10.78 10.85 9.80
CA ASP A 126 -12.01 11.07 10.57
C ASP A 126 -12.72 9.78 11.01
N ILE A 127 -12.03 8.64 11.01
CA ILE A 127 -12.63 7.33 11.34
C ILE A 127 -13.27 7.26 12.73
N ASP A 128 -12.79 8.05 13.69
CA ASP A 128 -13.31 8.05 15.05
C ASP A 128 -14.69 8.76 15.15
N GLU A 129 -15.01 9.64 14.19
CA GLU A 129 -16.28 10.36 14.10
C GLU A 129 -17.15 9.82 12.97
N ASN A 130 -16.51 9.40 11.88
CA ASN A 130 -17.16 8.93 10.67
C ASN A 130 -16.74 7.48 10.38
N TYR A 131 -17.36 6.55 11.12
CA TYR A 131 -17.01 5.13 11.12
C TYR A 131 -16.94 4.50 9.72
N TRP A 132 -16.11 3.47 9.61
CA TRP A 132 -16.04 2.64 8.41
C TRP A 132 -17.42 2.10 7.99
N PRO A 133 -17.78 2.10 6.70
CA PRO A 133 -16.96 2.47 5.53
C PRO A 133 -17.03 3.96 5.13
N SER A 134 -17.74 4.81 5.88
CA SER A 134 -17.95 6.22 5.52
C SER A 134 -16.67 7.08 5.59
N CYS A 135 -15.72 6.70 6.45
CA CYS A 135 -14.40 7.34 6.47
C CYS A 135 -13.60 7.11 5.18
N GLY A 136 -13.98 6.12 4.36
CA GLY A 136 -13.23 5.69 3.19
C GLY A 136 -12.01 4.84 3.54
N GLU A 137 -11.68 3.90 2.64
CA GLU A 137 -10.50 3.04 2.74
C GLU A 137 -9.88 2.87 1.36
N ILE A 138 -8.56 2.92 1.29
CA ILE A 138 -7.78 2.77 0.07
C ILE A 138 -6.77 1.64 0.26
N ASP A 139 -7.00 0.50 -0.35
CA ASP A 139 -6.08 -0.63 -0.33
C ASP A 139 -5.15 -0.54 -1.52
N ILE A 140 -3.93 -0.04 -1.28
CA ILE A 140 -2.91 0.12 -2.33
C ILE A 140 -2.45 -1.25 -2.79
N MET A 141 -2.27 -2.17 -1.86
CA MET A 141 -1.87 -3.55 -2.14
C MET A 141 -2.39 -4.47 -1.04
N GLU A 142 -3.12 -5.50 -1.44
CA GLU A 142 -3.39 -6.66 -0.62
C GLU A 142 -3.00 -7.92 -1.39
N TYR A 143 -2.41 -8.87 -0.69
CA TYR A 143 -2.04 -10.18 -1.20
C TYR A 143 -2.57 -11.26 -0.26
N VAL A 144 -3.04 -12.37 -0.80
CA VAL A 144 -3.46 -13.53 0.00
C VAL A 144 -2.73 -14.79 -0.47
N GLY A 145 -1.96 -15.38 0.44
CA GLY A 145 -1.09 -16.51 0.12
C GLY A 145 -1.78 -17.79 -0.36
N LYS A 146 -3.14 -17.86 -0.27
CA LYS A 146 -3.95 -18.93 -0.87
C LYS A 146 -4.10 -18.78 -2.39
N ASN A 147 -3.88 -17.59 -2.95
CA ASN A 147 -3.99 -17.27 -4.35
C ASN A 147 -2.66 -16.66 -4.84
N PRO A 148 -1.60 -17.47 -5.04
CA PRO A 148 -0.32 -16.95 -5.51
C PRO A 148 -0.46 -16.21 -6.85
N GLY A 149 0.30 -15.12 -6.99
CA GLY A 149 0.29 -14.30 -8.20
C GLY A 149 -0.81 -13.24 -8.25
N GLU A 150 -1.80 -13.23 -7.34
CA GLU A 150 -2.90 -12.28 -7.33
C GLU A 150 -2.64 -11.11 -6.37
N ILE A 151 -2.64 -9.90 -6.90
CA ILE A 151 -2.66 -8.65 -6.11
C ILE A 151 -4.04 -8.02 -6.22
N HIS A 152 -4.59 -7.67 -5.08
CA HIS A 152 -5.86 -6.95 -4.97
C HIS A 152 -5.57 -5.48 -4.67
N THR A 153 -6.30 -4.62 -5.37
CA THR A 153 -6.32 -3.17 -5.17
C THR A 153 -7.78 -2.77 -5.02
N THR A 154 -8.15 -2.16 -3.90
CA THR A 154 -9.55 -1.96 -3.55
C THR A 154 -9.81 -0.56 -3.02
N LEU A 155 -11.03 -0.08 -3.22
CA LEU A 155 -11.55 1.12 -2.58
C LEU A 155 -12.84 0.75 -1.86
N HIS A 156 -12.92 1.06 -0.57
CA HIS A 156 -14.14 0.89 0.22
C HIS A 156 -14.78 2.24 0.49
N THR A 157 -16.05 2.32 0.17
CA THR A 157 -16.89 3.52 0.31
C THR A 157 -18.27 3.09 0.83
N THR A 158 -19.11 4.02 1.25
CA THR A 158 -20.47 3.69 1.69
C THR A 158 -21.29 3.02 0.60
N ASP A 159 -21.07 3.38 -0.68
CA ASP A 159 -21.76 2.78 -1.82
C ASP A 159 -21.24 1.37 -2.15
N SER A 160 -19.99 1.05 -1.77
CA SER A 160 -19.37 -0.24 -2.09
C SER A 160 -18.28 -0.61 -1.09
N TYR A 161 -18.53 -1.61 -0.25
CA TYR A 161 -17.60 -2.10 0.77
C TYR A 161 -17.68 -3.61 0.98
N GLY A 162 -16.75 -4.17 1.74
CA GLY A 162 -16.61 -5.61 1.94
C GLY A 162 -16.20 -6.28 0.62
N LYS A 163 -17.15 -6.95 -0.05
CA LYS A 163 -16.95 -7.40 -1.44
C LYS A 163 -17.15 -6.23 -2.40
N SER A 164 -16.25 -5.26 -2.31
CA SER A 164 -16.36 -4.02 -3.06
C SER A 164 -16.33 -4.28 -4.58
N LYS A 165 -17.25 -3.63 -5.33
CA LYS A 165 -17.20 -3.56 -6.79
C LYS A 165 -16.03 -2.72 -7.31
N ASN A 166 -15.43 -1.90 -6.43
CA ASN A 166 -14.27 -1.06 -6.73
C ASN A 166 -12.95 -1.82 -6.44
N THR A 167 -12.92 -3.11 -6.73
CA THR A 167 -11.76 -3.98 -6.59
C THR A 167 -11.21 -4.36 -7.96
N LYS A 168 -9.89 -4.31 -8.10
CA LYS A 168 -9.16 -4.87 -9.24
C LYS A 168 -8.25 -5.98 -8.76
N ILE A 169 -8.39 -7.16 -9.36
CA ILE A 169 -7.46 -8.28 -9.19
C ILE A 169 -6.50 -8.25 -10.38
N THR A 170 -5.21 -8.20 -10.08
CA THR A 170 -4.14 -8.23 -11.09
C THR A 170 -3.30 -9.48 -10.90
N ASN A 171 -3.19 -10.28 -11.95
CA ASN A 171 -2.34 -11.47 -11.96
C ASN A 171 -0.95 -11.08 -12.47
N LEU A 172 0.07 -11.36 -11.67
CA LEU A 172 1.45 -11.03 -11.95
C LEU A 172 2.33 -12.25 -11.69
N ASP A 173 3.04 -12.70 -12.73
CA ASP A 173 4.02 -13.76 -12.58
C ASP A 173 5.16 -13.28 -11.66
N ASN A 174 5.54 -14.13 -10.70
CA ASN A 174 6.67 -13.91 -9.80
C ASN A 174 6.55 -12.72 -8.82
N ILE A 175 5.35 -12.22 -8.54
CA ILE A 175 5.13 -11.10 -7.61
C ILE A 175 5.64 -11.39 -6.19
N GLU A 176 5.78 -12.65 -5.80
CA GLU A 176 6.38 -13.09 -4.54
C GLU A 176 7.92 -13.09 -4.56
N GLN A 177 8.53 -12.84 -5.74
CA GLN A 177 9.98 -12.90 -5.90
C GLN A 177 10.59 -11.50 -5.84
N GLY A 178 11.36 -11.23 -4.78
CA GLY A 178 12.07 -9.95 -4.67
C GLY A 178 11.18 -8.81 -4.18
N PHE A 179 11.62 -7.60 -4.49
CA PHE A 179 10.90 -6.38 -4.13
C PHE A 179 10.17 -5.81 -5.35
N HIS A 180 8.94 -5.39 -5.13
CA HIS A 180 8.11 -4.69 -6.09
C HIS A 180 7.71 -3.32 -5.56
N VAL A 181 7.39 -2.40 -6.45
CA VAL A 181 6.98 -1.03 -6.11
C VAL A 181 5.46 -0.91 -6.32
N TYR A 182 4.76 -0.67 -5.23
CA TYR A 182 3.32 -0.43 -5.21
C TYR A 182 3.08 1.06 -5.06
N THR A 183 2.35 1.65 -6.00
CA THR A 183 2.15 3.10 -6.02
C THR A 183 0.68 3.45 -6.18
N MET A 184 0.26 4.48 -5.45
CA MET A 184 -1.03 5.14 -5.62
C MET A 184 -0.79 6.60 -6.00
N HIS A 185 -1.38 7.04 -7.11
CA HIS A 185 -1.53 8.45 -7.48
C HIS A 185 -2.95 8.89 -7.18
N TRP A 186 -3.10 9.92 -6.39
CA TRP A 186 -4.39 10.38 -5.92
C TRP A 186 -4.53 11.89 -6.06
N ASP A 187 -5.56 12.31 -6.74
CA ASP A 187 -5.95 13.71 -6.86
C ASP A 187 -7.49 13.85 -6.66
N LYS A 188 -8.03 15.07 -6.82
CA LYS A 188 -9.46 15.33 -6.68
C LYS A 188 -10.34 14.63 -7.73
N ASP A 189 -9.75 14.12 -8.80
CA ASP A 189 -10.46 13.57 -9.95
C ASP A 189 -10.38 12.05 -10.05
N GLN A 190 -9.30 11.45 -9.56
CA GLN A 190 -9.05 10.02 -9.67
C GLN A 190 -8.11 9.47 -8.61
N ILE A 191 -8.18 8.16 -8.40
CA ILE A 191 -7.17 7.37 -7.71
C ILE A 191 -6.66 6.32 -8.70
N GLN A 192 -5.36 6.34 -8.98
CA GLN A 192 -4.73 5.41 -9.91
C GLN A 192 -3.65 4.60 -9.19
N PHE A 193 -3.63 3.30 -9.44
CA PHE A 193 -2.69 2.38 -8.85
C PHE A 193 -1.76 1.80 -9.90
N THR A 194 -0.48 1.68 -9.52
CA THR A 194 0.53 1.04 -10.35
C THR A 194 1.33 0.00 -9.57
N ILE A 195 1.80 -1.03 -10.25
CA ILE A 195 2.76 -2.00 -9.74
C ILE A 195 3.94 -2.00 -10.71
N ASP A 196 5.15 -1.72 -10.21
CA ASP A 196 6.37 -1.58 -11.02
C ASP A 196 6.17 -0.64 -12.22
N ASN A 197 5.55 0.52 -11.98
CA ASN A 197 5.18 1.54 -12.97
C ASN A 197 4.12 1.12 -14.01
N ASN A 198 3.54 -0.07 -13.92
CA ASN A 198 2.45 -0.47 -14.80
C ASN A 198 1.11 -0.13 -14.14
N ILE A 199 0.26 0.61 -14.84
CA ILE A 199 -1.09 0.95 -14.34
C ILE A 199 -1.91 -0.34 -14.25
N VAL A 200 -2.41 -0.63 -13.04
CA VAL A 200 -3.25 -1.80 -12.76
C VAL A 200 -4.72 -1.43 -12.56
N TYR A 201 -4.99 -0.26 -11.98
CA TYR A 201 -6.36 0.20 -11.76
C TYR A 201 -6.43 1.73 -11.75
N THR A 202 -7.54 2.26 -12.25
CA THR A 202 -7.90 3.68 -12.14
C THR A 202 -9.36 3.78 -11.73
N PHE A 203 -9.63 4.47 -10.64
CA PHE A 203 -10.96 4.80 -10.15
C PHE A 203 -11.23 6.29 -10.35
N SER A 204 -12.17 6.60 -11.23
CA SER A 204 -12.58 7.97 -11.59
C SER A 204 -14.08 7.97 -11.86
N PRO A 205 -14.93 7.97 -10.84
CA PRO A 205 -16.38 7.92 -11.03
C PRO A 205 -16.92 9.27 -11.52
N ASP A 206 -17.93 9.23 -12.39
CA ASP A 206 -18.60 10.42 -12.91
C ASP A 206 -19.32 11.21 -11.81
N ASN A 207 -19.87 10.50 -10.81
CA ASN A 207 -20.54 11.10 -9.67
C ASN A 207 -19.72 10.90 -8.39
N LYS A 208 -19.29 12.00 -7.81
CA LYS A 208 -18.44 12.06 -6.62
C LYS A 208 -19.18 12.63 -5.42
N ASN A 209 -20.30 12.03 -5.05
CA ASN A 209 -20.91 12.32 -3.77
C ASN A 209 -20.19 11.57 -2.62
N ASP A 210 -20.45 11.95 -1.38
CA ASP A 210 -19.77 11.41 -0.18
C ASP A 210 -19.87 9.88 -0.06
N SER A 211 -20.92 9.25 -0.61
CA SER A 211 -21.08 7.80 -0.55
C SER A 211 -20.21 7.06 -1.56
N VAL A 212 -19.78 7.72 -2.64
CA VAL A 212 -18.96 7.15 -3.72
C VAL A 212 -17.51 7.61 -3.64
N TRP A 213 -17.28 8.86 -3.19
CA TRP A 213 -15.97 9.51 -3.17
C TRP A 213 -15.68 10.18 -1.81
N PRO A 214 -15.42 9.41 -0.75
CA PRO A 214 -15.03 9.96 0.55
C PRO A 214 -13.54 10.35 0.63
N PHE A 215 -12.89 10.60 -0.49
CA PHE A 215 -11.44 10.73 -0.61
C PHE A 215 -10.95 12.18 -0.69
N ASP A 216 -11.80 13.18 -0.43
CA ASP A 216 -11.42 14.60 -0.42
C ASP A 216 -11.04 15.09 0.99
N LYS A 217 -10.24 14.31 1.70
CA LYS A 217 -9.78 14.56 3.07
C LYS A 217 -8.45 13.83 3.34
N PRO A 218 -7.74 14.13 4.44
CA PRO A 218 -6.52 13.41 4.78
C PRO A 218 -6.77 11.94 5.09
N PHE A 219 -5.80 11.10 4.73
CA PHE A 219 -5.72 9.68 5.04
C PHE A 219 -4.40 9.35 5.71
N TYR A 220 -4.40 8.36 6.60
CA TYR A 220 -3.21 7.82 7.23
C TYR A 220 -2.87 6.42 6.71
N LEU A 221 -1.60 6.08 6.71
CA LEU A 221 -1.08 4.80 6.19
C LEU A 221 -1.12 3.72 7.28
N ILE A 222 -1.42 2.50 6.85
CA ILE A 222 -1.39 1.29 7.67
C ILE A 222 -0.59 0.22 6.93
N LEU A 223 0.29 -0.48 7.65
CA LEU A 223 1.04 -1.63 7.18
C LEU A 223 0.85 -2.78 8.14
N ASN A 224 0.43 -3.93 7.65
CA ASN A 224 0.28 -5.11 8.48
C ASN A 224 0.51 -6.41 7.72
N LEU A 225 0.70 -7.48 8.46
CA LEU A 225 0.66 -8.85 7.98
C LEU A 225 -0.39 -9.61 8.80
N ALA A 226 -1.60 -9.69 8.28
CA ALA A 226 -2.66 -10.49 8.87
C ALA A 226 -2.45 -11.99 8.62
N ILE A 227 -3.09 -12.83 9.42
CA ILE A 227 -3.03 -14.29 9.29
C ILE A 227 -4.46 -14.83 9.31
N GLY A 228 -4.84 -15.53 8.26
CA GLY A 228 -6.16 -16.14 8.13
C GLY A 228 -7.29 -15.11 7.93
N GLY A 229 -8.42 -15.34 8.57
CA GLY A 229 -9.58 -14.47 8.50
C GLY A 229 -10.42 -14.60 7.24
N HIS A 230 -11.38 -13.69 7.08
CA HIS A 230 -12.33 -13.74 5.96
C HIS A 230 -11.66 -13.67 4.59
N PHE A 231 -10.63 -12.82 4.44
CA PHE A 231 -9.96 -12.64 3.17
C PHE A 231 -8.73 -13.55 3.04
N GLY A 232 -7.88 -13.66 4.06
CA GLY A 232 -6.72 -14.55 4.08
C GLY A 232 -7.09 -16.04 3.99
N GLY A 233 -8.32 -16.38 4.39
CA GLY A 233 -8.82 -17.76 4.47
C GLY A 233 -8.66 -18.36 5.87
N PHE A 234 -9.51 -19.33 6.23
CA PHE A 234 -9.47 -19.99 7.54
C PHE A 234 -8.49 -21.17 7.57
N GLU A 235 -8.04 -21.63 6.42
CA GLU A 235 -6.97 -22.61 6.32
C GLU A 235 -5.63 -21.88 6.36
N VAL A 236 -4.78 -22.27 7.31
CA VAL A 236 -3.43 -21.74 7.48
C VAL A 236 -2.43 -22.88 7.44
N ASP A 237 -1.49 -22.84 6.52
CA ASP A 237 -0.41 -23.84 6.50
C ASP A 237 0.59 -23.55 7.63
N ASN A 238 0.55 -24.40 8.65
CA ASN A 238 1.40 -24.29 9.82
C ASN A 238 2.90 -24.47 9.54
N ASN A 239 3.26 -25.01 8.37
CA ASN A 239 4.66 -25.29 8.02
C ASN A 239 5.35 -24.08 7.35
N VAL A 240 4.60 -23.05 6.97
CA VAL A 240 5.20 -21.88 6.29
C VAL A 240 5.87 -20.91 7.26
N PHE A 241 5.57 -21.00 8.56
CA PHE A 241 6.13 -20.06 9.54
C PHE A 241 7.62 -20.32 9.85
N PRO A 242 8.41 -19.25 10.07
CA PRO A 242 8.02 -17.83 10.03
C PRO A 242 7.93 -17.30 8.59
N GLN A 243 7.09 -16.27 8.38
CA GLN A 243 7.01 -15.49 7.15
C GLN A 243 7.30 -14.02 7.43
N GLU A 244 7.76 -13.29 6.44
CA GLU A 244 8.15 -11.90 6.60
C GLU A 244 7.59 -11.04 5.45
N PHE A 245 6.90 -9.97 5.81
CA PHE A 245 6.57 -8.87 4.93
C PHE A 245 7.65 -7.82 5.13
N ILE A 246 8.42 -7.52 4.08
CA ILE A 246 9.61 -6.69 4.16
C ILE A 246 9.39 -5.43 3.34
N ILE A 247 9.51 -4.26 3.99
CA ILE A 247 9.36 -2.95 3.35
C ILE A 247 10.72 -2.27 3.30
N ASP A 248 11.17 -1.92 2.08
CA ASP A 248 12.44 -1.27 1.81
C ASP A 248 12.36 0.23 2.06
N TYR A 249 11.32 0.87 1.48
CA TYR A 249 11.05 2.28 1.71
C TYR A 249 9.58 2.63 1.51
N ILE A 250 9.21 3.80 2.04
CA ILE A 250 7.96 4.49 1.81
C ILE A 250 8.28 5.92 1.41
N LYS A 251 7.69 6.43 0.32
CA LYS A 251 7.81 7.82 -0.12
C LYS A 251 6.44 8.39 -0.46
N VAL A 252 6.21 9.59 0.02
CA VAL A 252 5.03 10.36 -0.34
C VAL A 252 5.46 11.65 -1.02
N TYR A 253 4.86 11.89 -2.16
CA TYR A 253 5.14 13.05 -2.99
C TYR A 253 3.90 13.93 -3.07
N ASP A 254 4.11 15.22 -2.94
CA ASP A 254 3.13 16.23 -3.31
C ASP A 254 3.23 16.43 -4.84
N ASP A 255 2.16 16.10 -5.53
CA ASP A 255 2.05 16.24 -6.98
C ASP A 255 1.32 17.55 -7.37
N THR A 256 1.00 18.42 -6.39
CA THR A 256 0.40 19.72 -6.67
C THR A 256 1.37 20.57 -7.49
N LYS A 257 0.91 21.04 -8.63
CA LYS A 257 1.65 22.00 -9.43
C LYS A 257 1.69 23.32 -8.67
N ASP A 258 2.89 23.84 -8.42
CA ASP A 258 3.10 25.24 -8.03
C ASP A 258 2.44 26.21 -9.02
#